data_a3497530cdd6281ad50f3b19a8d1b95f
#
_entry.id   a3497530cdd6281ad50f3b19a8d1b95f
#
_cell.length_a   1.000
_cell.length_b   1.000
_cell.length_c   1.000
_cell.angle_alpha   90.00
_cell.angle_beta   90.00
_cell.angle_gamma   90.00
#
_symmetry.space_group_name_H-M   'P 1'
#
loop_
_entity.id
_entity.type
_entity.pdbx_description
1 polymer ?
#
loop_
_entity_poly.entity_id
_entity_poly.type
_entity_poly.pdbx_seq_one_letter_code
_entity_poly.pdbx_strand_id
1 'polypeptide(L)'
;MTGMRMLKLWVVVMLLGLLPVVSEAQEEINNAINVQLEYLKKYPKDKEALRKVSFLYLNKADYDQAIFYGRQLFEIGYNERDYNGAVIYSHICLGQAHMMKGNVKEAYSHLGQARLIGESNKNDSALCSVYNGLGLYASNVQKDYYRSLTYFFKGVEAARRCHYDRLYSILLSNIAGIYYLKNDSTGLKYALECYELGHERKDPYLIYSGSTNTAYMYYLKSDYNTALKYIQEAEFTMVQNDFYDQSNVYNLYGYILHKLNKDDEALGFFRKALDLKEQGNISSVMNSYLGYAEILMEHHQYDRAVWMLKAGIELSYQQANAIYRSDLLQALSRCYEEDGMLVEALKYHKLYQLETDSLYNAE
;
A
#
# COMPACT_ATOMS: atom_id res chain seq x y z
N MET A 1 16.30 -12.86 15.28
CA MET A 1 16.48 -11.50 14.71
C MET A 1 16.13 -11.39 13.22
N THR A 2 15.95 -12.47 12.50
CA THR A 2 15.63 -12.52 11.05
C THR A 2 14.16 -12.26 10.72
N GLY A 3 13.21 -12.68 11.53
CA GLY A 3 11.77 -12.47 11.27
C GLY A 3 11.32 -10.99 11.29
N MET A 4 12.05 -10.14 12.00
CA MET A 4 11.69 -8.72 12.16
C MET A 4 12.09 -7.83 10.95
N ARG A 5 13.04 -8.27 10.10
CA ARG A 5 13.40 -7.55 8.88
C ARG A 5 12.40 -7.79 7.75
N MET A 6 11.76 -8.95 7.71
CA MET A 6 10.85 -9.36 6.64
C MET A 6 9.49 -8.64 6.67
N LEU A 7 9.01 -8.24 7.84
CA LEU A 7 7.77 -7.47 7.95
C LEU A 7 7.87 -5.99 7.51
N LYS A 8 9.07 -5.47 7.25
CA LYS A 8 9.31 -4.02 7.06
C LYS A 8 8.88 -3.40 5.73
N LEU A 9 8.56 -4.18 4.71
CA LEU A 9 8.30 -3.62 3.37
C LEU A 9 6.80 -3.35 3.04
N TRP A 10 5.91 -3.52 3.99
CA TRP A 10 4.47 -3.78 3.73
C TRP A 10 3.53 -2.61 3.78
N VAL A 11 3.86 -1.59 4.52
CA VAL A 11 2.99 -0.44 4.77
C VAL A 11 2.81 0.45 3.54
N VAL A 12 3.60 0.18 2.51
CA VAL A 12 3.71 1.02 1.33
C VAL A 12 2.47 1.00 0.43
N VAL A 13 1.65 -0.05 0.45
CA VAL A 13 0.51 -0.19 -0.46
C VAL A 13 -0.82 0.26 0.14
N MET A 14 -0.99 0.20 1.45
CA MET A 14 -2.16 0.84 2.10
C MET A 14 -2.19 2.36 1.91
N LEU A 15 -1.10 2.90 1.43
CA LEU A 15 -0.82 4.32 1.33
C LEU A 15 -1.62 5.05 0.25
N LEU A 16 -2.42 4.39 -0.56
CA LEU A 16 -3.03 5.07 -1.70
C LEU A 16 -4.49 5.44 -1.53
N GLY A 17 -5.22 4.94 -0.54
CA GLY A 17 -6.64 5.30 -0.37
C GLY A 17 -7.49 5.19 -1.65
N LEU A 18 -6.97 4.49 -2.66
CA LEU A 18 -7.44 4.43 -4.05
C LEU A 18 -7.39 2.99 -4.55
N LEU A 19 -7.75 2.00 -3.71
CA LEU A 19 -7.85 0.63 -4.18
C LEU A 19 -9.24 0.39 -4.79
N PRO A 20 -9.33 -0.34 -5.91
CA PRO A 20 -10.60 -0.69 -6.49
C PRO A 20 -11.41 -1.53 -5.49
N VAL A 21 -12.61 -1.10 -5.25
CA VAL A 21 -13.63 -1.76 -4.44
C VAL A 21 -14.38 -2.75 -5.35
N VAL A 22 -14.80 -3.87 -4.80
CA VAL A 22 -15.38 -5.02 -5.51
C VAL A 22 -16.76 -4.77 -6.13
N SER A 23 -17.25 -5.74 -6.87
CA SER A 23 -18.32 -5.71 -7.87
C SER A 23 -19.43 -4.64 -7.76
N GLU A 24 -20.05 -4.42 -6.60
CA GLU A 24 -21.07 -3.36 -6.45
C GLU A 24 -20.45 -1.96 -6.50
N ALA A 25 -19.36 -1.72 -5.81
CA ALA A 25 -18.71 -0.41 -5.86
C ALA A 25 -17.96 -0.18 -7.17
N GLN A 26 -17.52 -1.23 -7.87
CA GLN A 26 -17.02 -1.14 -9.23
C GLN A 26 -18.16 -0.74 -10.19
N GLU A 27 -19.35 -1.26 -9.97
CA GLU A 27 -20.53 -0.87 -10.72
C GLU A 27 -20.95 0.58 -10.41
N GLU A 28 -20.92 1.00 -9.16
CA GLU A 28 -21.15 2.39 -8.76
C GLU A 28 -20.14 3.35 -9.40
N ILE A 29 -18.85 3.00 -9.38
CA ILE A 29 -17.81 3.80 -10.04
C ILE A 29 -18.06 3.85 -11.55
N ASN A 30 -18.39 2.74 -12.19
CA ASN A 30 -18.70 2.71 -13.62
C ASN A 30 -19.92 3.57 -13.94
N ASN A 31 -20.97 3.49 -13.13
CA ASN A 31 -22.16 4.31 -13.28
C ASN A 31 -21.84 5.80 -13.10
N ALA A 32 -21.04 6.16 -12.08
CA ALA A 32 -20.59 7.53 -11.88
C ALA A 32 -19.75 8.05 -13.06
N ILE A 33 -18.85 7.21 -13.62
CA ILE A 33 -18.09 7.54 -14.82
C ILE A 33 -19.04 7.80 -15.99
N ASN A 34 -19.98 6.89 -16.25
CA ASN A 34 -20.92 7.02 -17.37
C ASN A 34 -21.75 8.30 -17.26
N VAL A 35 -22.23 8.66 -16.08
CA VAL A 35 -22.95 9.93 -15.84
C VAL A 35 -22.10 11.13 -16.21
N GLN A 36 -20.83 11.16 -15.80
CA GLN A 36 -19.94 12.28 -16.13
C GLN A 36 -19.60 12.31 -17.63
N LEU A 37 -19.42 11.16 -18.26
CA LEU A 37 -19.15 11.07 -19.70
C LEU A 37 -20.33 11.57 -20.55
N GLU A 38 -21.56 11.18 -20.19
CA GLU A 38 -22.77 11.68 -20.86
C GLU A 38 -22.92 13.20 -20.68
N TYR A 39 -22.60 13.71 -19.51
CA TYR A 39 -22.58 15.15 -19.27
C TYR A 39 -21.52 15.87 -20.14
N LEU A 40 -20.30 15.30 -20.22
CA LEU A 40 -19.21 15.86 -21.03
C LEU A 40 -19.48 15.84 -22.53
N LYS A 41 -20.35 14.94 -23.05
CA LYS A 41 -20.80 15.00 -24.45
C LYS A 41 -21.51 16.30 -24.77
N LYS A 42 -22.24 16.88 -23.80
CA LYS A 42 -22.95 18.17 -23.96
C LYS A 42 -22.07 19.35 -23.58
N TYR A 43 -21.22 19.18 -22.59
CA TYR A 43 -20.38 20.24 -22.02
C TYR A 43 -18.90 19.80 -21.95
N PRO A 44 -18.21 19.68 -23.11
CA PRO A 44 -16.88 19.03 -23.19
C PRO A 44 -15.76 19.80 -22.48
N LYS A 45 -16.01 21.07 -22.11
CA LYS A 45 -15.03 21.91 -21.39
C LYS A 45 -15.40 22.14 -19.92
N ASP A 46 -16.37 21.42 -19.38
CA ASP A 46 -16.74 21.58 -17.97
C ASP A 46 -15.63 21.02 -17.07
N LYS A 47 -14.96 21.93 -16.36
CA LYS A 47 -13.79 21.61 -15.53
C LYS A 47 -14.14 20.70 -14.36
N GLU A 48 -15.32 20.87 -13.77
CA GLU A 48 -15.72 20.05 -12.63
C GLU A 48 -16.04 18.61 -13.08
N ALA A 49 -16.69 18.43 -14.20
CA ALA A 49 -16.95 17.11 -14.76
C ALA A 49 -15.64 16.41 -15.20
N LEU A 50 -14.71 17.15 -15.83
CA LEU A 50 -13.38 16.64 -16.19
C LEU A 50 -12.58 16.23 -14.94
N ARG A 51 -12.63 17.04 -13.89
CA ARG A 51 -12.00 16.71 -12.60
C ARG A 51 -12.60 15.45 -12.02
N LYS A 52 -13.93 15.35 -11.94
CA LYS A 52 -14.62 14.18 -11.40
C LYS A 52 -14.25 12.90 -12.17
N VAL A 53 -14.36 12.94 -13.51
CA VAL A 53 -14.09 11.75 -14.33
C VAL A 53 -12.64 11.31 -14.24
N SER A 54 -11.68 12.25 -14.19
CA SER A 54 -10.26 11.91 -14.06
C SER A 54 -9.95 11.21 -12.73
N PHE A 55 -10.53 11.66 -11.63
CA PHE A 55 -10.37 11.00 -10.32
C PHE A 55 -11.17 9.69 -10.20
N LEU A 56 -12.32 9.58 -10.85
CA LEU A 56 -13.05 8.31 -10.91
C LEU A 56 -12.27 7.23 -11.66
N TYR A 57 -11.62 7.56 -12.78
CA TYR A 57 -10.73 6.65 -13.47
C TYR A 57 -9.48 6.31 -12.66
N LEU A 58 -8.93 7.27 -11.92
CA LEU A 58 -7.83 7.01 -10.98
C LEU A 58 -8.25 5.99 -9.91
N ASN A 59 -9.45 6.15 -9.33
CA ASN A 59 -10.01 5.23 -8.34
C ASN A 59 -10.33 3.85 -8.94
N LYS A 60 -10.70 3.80 -10.22
CA LYS A 60 -10.91 2.56 -10.96
C LYS A 60 -9.62 1.83 -11.33
N ALA A 61 -8.47 2.44 -11.06
CA ALA A 61 -7.14 1.99 -11.51
C ALA A 61 -6.95 2.01 -13.06
N ASP A 62 -7.80 2.73 -13.78
CA ASP A 62 -7.61 3.01 -15.22
C ASP A 62 -6.78 4.29 -15.37
N TYR A 63 -5.48 4.14 -15.17
CA TYR A 63 -4.55 5.26 -15.11
C TYR A 63 -4.38 5.96 -16.46
N ASP A 64 -4.59 5.26 -17.58
CA ASP A 64 -4.50 5.85 -18.91
C ASP A 64 -5.65 6.82 -19.15
N GLN A 65 -6.88 6.44 -18.78
CA GLN A 65 -8.03 7.33 -18.84
C GLN A 65 -7.93 8.49 -17.83
N ALA A 66 -7.41 8.22 -16.63
CA ALA A 66 -7.16 9.26 -15.63
C ALA A 66 -6.19 10.33 -16.18
N ILE A 67 -5.09 9.89 -16.84
CA ILE A 67 -4.12 10.79 -17.50
C ILE A 67 -4.78 11.55 -18.65
N PHE A 68 -5.58 10.89 -19.48
CA PHE A 68 -6.25 11.51 -20.62
C PHE A 68 -7.16 12.67 -20.17
N TYR A 69 -8.07 12.43 -19.22
CA TYR A 69 -8.95 13.47 -18.72
C TYR A 69 -8.23 14.51 -17.86
N GLY A 70 -7.21 14.09 -17.11
CA GLY A 70 -6.34 14.99 -16.35
C GLY A 70 -5.62 16.00 -17.24
N ARG A 71 -5.14 15.59 -18.43
CA ARG A 71 -4.53 16.50 -19.42
C ARG A 71 -5.54 17.46 -20.02
N GLN A 72 -6.75 17.01 -20.35
CA GLN A 72 -7.80 17.92 -20.84
C GLN A 72 -8.15 18.99 -19.79
N LEU A 73 -8.28 18.55 -18.52
CA LEU A 73 -8.51 19.49 -17.43
C LEU A 73 -7.37 20.52 -17.31
N PHE A 74 -6.12 20.06 -17.46
CA PHE A 74 -4.96 20.95 -17.44
C PHE A 74 -5.00 21.99 -18.55
N GLU A 75 -5.23 21.58 -19.80
CA GLU A 75 -5.25 22.47 -20.96
C GLU A 75 -6.30 23.56 -20.82
N ILE A 76 -7.52 23.19 -20.40
CA ILE A 76 -8.60 24.16 -20.20
C ILE A 76 -8.26 25.11 -19.04
N GLY A 77 -7.85 24.54 -17.90
CA GLY A 77 -7.51 25.34 -16.71
C GLY A 77 -6.34 26.29 -16.97
N TYR A 78 -5.33 25.85 -17.71
CA TYR A 78 -4.17 26.69 -18.05
C TYR A 78 -4.56 27.85 -18.96
N ASN A 79 -5.37 27.60 -19.99
CA ASN A 79 -5.85 28.61 -20.92
C ASN A 79 -6.77 29.65 -20.23
N GLU A 80 -7.56 29.21 -19.26
CA GLU A 80 -8.44 30.05 -18.46
C GLU A 80 -7.76 30.69 -17.23
N ARG A 81 -6.49 30.37 -16.98
CA ARG A 81 -5.71 30.80 -15.80
C ARG A 81 -6.31 30.36 -14.46
N ASP A 82 -7.02 29.23 -14.47
CA ASP A 82 -7.62 28.62 -13.28
C ASP A 82 -6.61 27.76 -12.51
N TYR A 83 -5.55 28.41 -12.00
CA TYR A 83 -4.44 27.71 -11.35
C TYR A 83 -4.85 27.06 -10.04
N ASN A 84 -5.73 27.68 -9.27
CA ASN A 84 -6.18 27.20 -7.97
C ASN A 84 -7.33 26.17 -8.04
N GLY A 85 -7.95 26.03 -9.20
CA GLY A 85 -8.99 25.05 -9.51
C GLY A 85 -8.46 23.97 -10.44
N ALA A 86 -8.74 24.10 -11.75
CA ALA A 86 -8.47 23.05 -12.72
C ALA A 86 -6.99 22.63 -12.80
N VAL A 87 -6.04 23.60 -12.80
CA VAL A 87 -4.61 23.30 -12.98
C VAL A 87 -4.05 22.50 -11.81
N ILE A 88 -4.33 22.89 -10.56
CA ILE A 88 -3.80 22.18 -9.41
C ILE A 88 -4.34 20.75 -9.30
N TYR A 89 -5.66 20.56 -9.51
CA TYR A 89 -6.27 19.23 -9.44
C TYR A 89 -5.87 18.34 -10.61
N SER A 90 -5.62 18.90 -11.80
CA SER A 90 -5.04 18.14 -12.91
C SER A 90 -3.64 17.63 -12.57
N HIS A 91 -2.79 18.48 -12.00
CA HIS A 91 -1.46 18.05 -11.55
C HIS A 91 -1.51 16.99 -10.45
N ILE A 92 -2.46 17.07 -9.52
CA ILE A 92 -2.65 16.02 -8.49
C ILE A 92 -3.01 14.69 -9.15
N CYS A 93 -4.02 14.69 -10.04
CA CYS A 93 -4.45 13.49 -10.75
C CYS A 93 -3.33 12.89 -11.59
N LEU A 94 -2.65 13.71 -12.41
CA LEU A 94 -1.53 13.28 -13.26
C LEU A 94 -0.38 12.72 -12.42
N GLY A 95 -0.03 13.38 -11.32
CA GLY A 95 1.02 12.93 -10.42
C GLY A 95 0.72 11.58 -9.80
N GLN A 96 -0.49 11.37 -9.33
CA GLN A 96 -0.94 10.09 -8.76
C GLN A 96 -1.00 8.99 -9.82
N ALA A 97 -1.59 9.26 -10.99
CA ALA A 97 -1.68 8.28 -12.08
C ALA A 97 -0.29 7.87 -12.60
N HIS A 98 0.63 8.81 -12.80
CA HIS A 98 2.01 8.50 -13.19
C HIS A 98 2.74 7.70 -12.12
N MET A 99 2.54 7.99 -10.84
CA MET A 99 3.13 7.22 -9.75
C MET A 99 2.66 5.75 -9.78
N MET A 100 1.36 5.52 -10.01
CA MET A 100 0.80 4.18 -10.11
C MET A 100 1.30 3.40 -11.33
N LYS A 101 1.64 4.11 -12.42
CA LYS A 101 2.25 3.51 -13.61
C LYS A 101 3.77 3.31 -13.49
N GLY A 102 4.39 3.68 -12.36
CA GLY A 102 5.85 3.61 -12.21
C GLY A 102 6.63 4.73 -12.92
N ASN A 103 5.95 5.72 -13.49
CA ASN A 103 6.57 6.89 -14.14
C ASN A 103 6.97 7.93 -13.08
N VAL A 104 8.00 7.58 -12.29
CA VAL A 104 8.35 8.31 -11.06
C VAL A 104 8.81 9.75 -11.28
N LYS A 105 9.46 10.04 -12.40
CA LYS A 105 9.92 11.41 -12.72
C LYS A 105 8.76 12.34 -13.02
N GLU A 106 7.83 11.89 -13.85
CA GLU A 106 6.61 12.59 -14.20
C GLU A 106 5.73 12.79 -12.97
N ALA A 107 5.57 11.75 -12.14
CA ALA A 107 4.83 11.83 -10.90
C ALA A 107 5.37 12.93 -9.98
N TYR A 108 6.68 12.95 -9.75
CA TYR A 108 7.32 13.96 -8.90
C TYR A 108 7.19 15.36 -9.48
N SER A 109 7.35 15.52 -10.79
CA SER A 109 7.19 16.81 -11.47
C SER A 109 5.78 17.37 -11.27
N HIS A 110 4.75 16.56 -11.53
CA HIS A 110 3.37 17.00 -11.36
C HIS A 110 3.02 17.31 -9.90
N LEU A 111 3.38 16.45 -8.96
CA LEU A 111 3.14 16.70 -7.53
C LEU A 111 3.91 17.93 -7.03
N GLY A 112 5.11 18.18 -7.56
CA GLY A 112 5.91 19.37 -7.27
C GLY A 112 5.22 20.66 -7.75
N GLN A 113 4.66 20.66 -8.96
CA GLN A 113 3.89 21.80 -9.50
C GLN A 113 2.62 22.05 -8.68
N ALA A 114 1.87 20.98 -8.36
CA ALA A 114 0.70 21.09 -7.51
C ALA A 114 1.03 21.67 -6.13
N ARG A 115 2.17 21.28 -5.54
CA ARG A 115 2.65 21.84 -4.28
C ARG A 115 2.90 23.34 -4.37
N LEU A 116 3.66 23.78 -5.37
CA LEU A 116 3.96 25.21 -5.56
C LEU A 116 2.71 26.05 -5.71
N ILE A 117 1.74 25.58 -6.51
CA ILE A 117 0.46 26.27 -6.70
C ILE A 117 -0.33 26.29 -5.38
N GLY A 118 -0.43 25.15 -4.69
CA GLY A 118 -1.19 25.04 -3.45
C GLY A 118 -0.63 25.89 -2.32
N GLU A 119 0.71 25.91 -2.15
CA GLU A 119 1.39 26.72 -1.14
C GLU A 119 1.21 28.22 -1.43
N SER A 120 1.35 28.64 -2.71
CA SER A 120 1.17 30.04 -3.11
C SER A 120 -0.26 30.55 -2.89
N ASN A 121 -1.26 29.70 -3.11
CA ASN A 121 -2.67 30.06 -2.98
C ASN A 121 -3.28 29.69 -1.62
N LYS A 122 -2.50 29.09 -0.71
CA LYS A 122 -2.98 28.56 0.58
C LYS A 122 -4.17 27.60 0.44
N ASN A 123 -4.12 26.74 -0.59
CA ASN A 123 -5.19 25.79 -0.88
C ASN A 123 -5.01 24.50 -0.07
N ASP A 124 -5.45 24.50 1.19
CA ASP A 124 -5.30 23.37 2.10
C ASP A 124 -6.00 22.12 1.58
N SER A 125 -7.16 22.25 0.90
CA SER A 125 -7.88 21.12 0.31
C SER A 125 -7.08 20.38 -0.77
N ALA A 126 -6.31 21.11 -1.58
CA ALA A 126 -5.40 20.49 -2.54
C ALA A 126 -4.11 20.01 -1.87
N LEU A 127 -3.55 20.83 -0.96
CA LEU A 127 -2.27 20.52 -0.29
C LEU A 127 -2.29 19.24 0.51
N CYS A 128 -3.40 18.87 1.15
CA CYS A 128 -3.47 17.59 1.87
C CYS A 128 -3.28 16.40 0.92
N SER A 129 -3.89 16.41 -0.28
CA SER A 129 -3.69 15.37 -1.29
C SER A 129 -2.27 15.40 -1.89
N VAL A 130 -1.73 16.59 -2.13
CA VAL A 130 -0.36 16.78 -2.63
C VAL A 130 0.67 16.23 -1.67
N TYR A 131 0.56 16.59 -0.38
CA TYR A 131 1.49 16.11 0.64
C TYR A 131 1.36 14.60 0.88
N ASN A 132 0.16 14.03 0.76
CA ASN A 132 -0.01 12.58 0.75
C ASN A 132 0.79 11.95 -0.40
N GLY A 133 0.60 12.42 -1.63
CA GLY A 133 1.33 11.92 -2.80
C GLY A 133 2.85 12.06 -2.68
N LEU A 134 3.35 13.21 -2.21
CA LEU A 134 4.79 13.44 -2.00
C LEU A 134 5.36 12.58 -0.86
N GLY A 135 4.58 12.35 0.19
CA GLY A 135 4.96 11.44 1.27
C GLY A 135 5.12 10.00 0.78
N LEU A 136 4.17 9.55 -0.05
CA LEU A 136 4.23 8.25 -0.71
C LEU A 136 5.43 8.13 -1.64
N TYR A 137 5.70 9.14 -2.45
CA TYR A 137 6.86 9.17 -3.31
C TYR A 137 8.17 9.06 -2.50
N ALA A 138 8.28 9.83 -1.42
CA ALA A 138 9.46 9.78 -0.56
C ALA A 138 9.67 8.41 0.08
N SER A 139 8.59 7.74 0.55
CA SER A 139 8.70 6.42 1.16
C SER A 139 8.95 5.30 0.15
N ASN A 140 8.24 5.32 -0.98
CA ASN A 140 8.22 4.19 -1.89
C ASN A 140 9.37 4.19 -2.89
N VAL A 141 9.69 5.38 -3.40
CA VAL A 141 10.70 5.57 -4.44
C VAL A 141 12.05 5.90 -3.84
N GLN A 142 12.08 6.90 -2.94
CA GLN A 142 13.33 7.41 -2.36
C GLN A 142 13.79 6.64 -1.12
N LYS A 143 12.90 5.83 -0.50
CA LYS A 143 13.13 5.18 0.80
C LYS A 143 13.51 6.16 1.92
N ASP A 144 13.18 7.45 1.74
CA ASP A 144 13.42 8.53 2.70
C ASP A 144 12.21 8.68 3.65
N TYR A 145 12.23 7.87 4.71
CA TYR A 145 11.14 7.85 5.70
C TYR A 145 11.03 9.15 6.50
N TYR A 146 12.13 9.90 6.67
CA TYR A 146 12.09 11.18 7.35
C TYR A 146 11.34 12.22 6.51
N ARG A 147 11.67 12.33 5.23
CA ARG A 147 10.98 13.21 4.29
C ARG A 147 9.51 12.79 4.12
N SER A 148 9.25 11.50 4.08
CA SER A 148 7.89 10.95 4.01
C SER A 148 7.04 11.44 5.19
N LEU A 149 7.51 11.25 6.43
CA LEU A 149 6.85 11.75 7.63
C LEU A 149 6.64 13.26 7.59
N THR A 150 7.66 14.02 7.13
CA THR A 150 7.55 15.49 7.01
C THR A 150 6.39 15.88 6.10
N TYR A 151 6.21 15.21 4.96
CA TYR A 151 5.09 15.48 4.07
C TYR A 151 3.76 15.03 4.67
N PHE A 152 3.70 13.84 5.26
CA PHE A 152 2.45 13.37 5.87
C PHE A 152 1.98 14.28 7.00
N PHE A 153 2.87 14.77 7.86
CA PHE A 153 2.50 15.72 8.91
C PHE A 153 1.99 17.05 8.35
N LYS A 154 2.62 17.57 7.30
CA LYS A 154 2.08 18.76 6.58
C LYS A 154 0.70 18.49 5.99
N GLY A 155 0.48 17.29 5.46
CA GLY A 155 -0.82 16.84 4.96
C GLY A 155 -1.88 16.78 6.06
N VAL A 156 -1.53 16.25 7.24
CA VAL A 156 -2.40 16.20 8.44
C VAL A 156 -2.83 17.62 8.85
N GLU A 157 -1.88 18.56 8.92
CA GLU A 157 -2.19 19.95 9.25
C GLU A 157 -3.11 20.60 8.22
N ALA A 158 -2.87 20.39 6.93
CA ALA A 158 -3.72 20.90 5.86
C ALA A 158 -5.14 20.28 5.93
N ALA A 159 -5.24 18.96 6.14
CA ALA A 159 -6.50 18.25 6.24
C ALA A 159 -7.33 18.74 7.45
N ARG A 160 -6.68 19.03 8.59
CA ARG A 160 -7.34 19.64 9.76
C ARG A 160 -7.91 21.03 9.43
N ARG A 161 -7.12 21.89 8.75
CA ARG A 161 -7.57 23.25 8.42
C ARG A 161 -8.74 23.29 7.45
N CYS A 162 -8.81 22.34 6.52
CA CYS A 162 -9.92 22.29 5.56
C CYS A 162 -11.03 21.29 5.94
N HIS A 163 -10.95 20.68 7.16
CA HIS A 163 -11.91 19.70 7.65
C HIS A 163 -12.10 18.50 6.71
N TYR A 164 -11.00 18.04 6.08
CA TYR A 164 -11.04 16.86 5.20
C TYR A 164 -10.71 15.59 5.97
N ASP A 165 -11.66 15.15 6.75
CA ASP A 165 -11.51 14.10 7.74
C ASP A 165 -11.06 12.75 7.17
N ARG A 166 -11.59 12.36 6.01
CA ARG A 166 -11.20 11.08 5.39
C ARG A 166 -9.71 11.06 5.04
N LEU A 167 -9.20 12.15 4.43
CA LEU A 167 -7.78 12.20 4.08
C LEU A 167 -6.90 12.39 5.33
N TYR A 168 -7.41 13.09 6.35
CA TYR A 168 -6.76 13.14 7.67
C TYR A 168 -6.49 11.75 8.23
N SER A 169 -7.50 10.87 8.24
CA SER A 169 -7.33 9.50 8.74
C SER A 169 -6.41 8.64 7.87
N ILE A 170 -6.46 8.80 6.54
CA ILE A 170 -5.52 8.14 5.61
C ILE A 170 -4.07 8.58 5.92
N LEU A 171 -3.85 9.85 6.19
CA LEU A 171 -2.52 10.37 6.53
C LEU A 171 -2.03 9.82 7.88
N LEU A 172 -2.90 9.69 8.88
CA LEU A 172 -2.55 9.04 10.15
C LEU A 172 -2.17 7.57 9.95
N SER A 173 -2.93 6.85 9.11
CA SER A 173 -2.63 5.48 8.72
C SER A 173 -1.25 5.36 8.06
N ASN A 174 -0.93 6.29 7.15
CA ASN A 174 0.37 6.34 6.48
C ASN A 174 1.51 6.65 7.45
N ILE A 175 1.31 7.57 8.38
CA ILE A 175 2.29 7.88 9.44
C ILE A 175 2.55 6.63 10.29
N ALA A 176 1.50 5.95 10.75
CA ALA A 176 1.63 4.71 11.50
C ALA A 176 2.43 3.67 10.70
N GLY A 177 2.15 3.57 9.40
CA GLY A 177 2.87 2.72 8.49
C GLY A 177 4.37 3.01 8.41
N ILE A 178 4.77 4.25 8.31
CA ILE A 178 6.21 4.60 8.31
C ILE A 178 6.87 4.26 9.65
N TYR A 179 6.20 4.50 10.77
CA TYR A 179 6.71 4.10 12.08
C TYR A 179 6.87 2.59 12.20
N TYR A 180 5.93 1.82 11.64
CA TYR A 180 6.06 0.38 11.54
C TYR A 180 7.32 -0.03 10.75
N LEU A 181 7.53 0.55 9.55
CA LEU A 181 8.74 0.29 8.74
C LEU A 181 10.04 0.61 9.47
N LYS A 182 10.01 1.61 10.34
CA LYS A 182 11.14 1.98 11.20
C LYS A 182 11.29 1.09 12.44
N ASN A 183 10.40 0.14 12.64
CA ASN A 183 10.31 -0.67 13.87
C ASN A 183 10.15 0.21 15.13
N ASP A 184 9.34 1.24 15.04
CA ASP A 184 9.13 2.25 16.07
C ASP A 184 7.67 2.23 16.53
N SER A 185 7.43 1.76 17.75
CA SER A 185 6.09 1.63 18.31
C SER A 185 5.41 2.97 18.64
N THR A 186 6.10 4.10 18.49
CA THR A 186 5.47 5.44 18.65
C THR A 186 4.38 5.71 17.63
N GLY A 187 4.36 4.93 16.53
CA GLY A 187 3.29 4.93 15.54
C GLY A 187 1.92 4.52 16.09
N LEU A 188 1.87 3.81 17.23
CA LEU A 188 0.63 3.29 17.83
C LEU A 188 -0.41 4.38 18.06
N LYS A 189 -0.01 5.57 18.51
CA LYS A 189 -0.94 6.68 18.75
C LYS A 189 -1.69 7.12 17.50
N TYR A 190 -1.03 7.10 16.33
CA TYR A 190 -1.65 7.48 15.05
C TYR A 190 -2.55 6.37 14.51
N ALA A 191 -2.16 5.12 14.73
CA ALA A 191 -3.00 3.97 14.39
C ALA A 191 -4.30 3.95 15.21
N LEU A 192 -4.20 4.18 16.52
CA LEU A 192 -5.36 4.27 17.42
C LEU A 192 -6.25 5.48 17.07
N GLU A 193 -5.68 6.65 16.80
CA GLU A 193 -6.47 7.84 16.40
C GLU A 193 -7.25 7.56 15.10
N CYS A 194 -6.65 6.87 14.11
CA CYS A 194 -7.35 6.45 12.90
C CYS A 194 -8.49 5.46 13.21
N TYR A 195 -8.23 4.49 14.08
CA TYR A 195 -9.20 3.49 14.54
C TYR A 195 -10.41 4.14 15.25
N GLU A 196 -10.16 5.03 16.21
CA GLU A 196 -11.18 5.75 16.97
C GLU A 196 -12.06 6.61 16.04
N LEU A 197 -11.45 7.34 15.10
CA LEU A 197 -12.16 8.13 14.10
C LEU A 197 -13.04 7.25 13.20
N GLY A 198 -12.56 6.05 12.85
CA GLY A 198 -13.34 5.08 12.07
C GLY A 198 -14.63 4.68 12.80
N HIS A 199 -14.54 4.38 14.10
CA HIS A 199 -15.69 4.03 14.92
C HIS A 199 -16.63 5.22 15.16
N GLU A 200 -16.09 6.40 15.48
CA GLU A 200 -16.88 7.62 15.67
C GLU A 200 -17.74 7.94 14.44
N ARG A 201 -17.15 7.79 13.26
CA ARG A 201 -17.80 8.12 11.98
C ARG A 201 -18.55 6.98 11.34
N LYS A 202 -18.44 5.77 11.90
CA LYS A 202 -18.97 4.54 11.31
C LYS A 202 -18.50 4.34 9.88
N ASP A 203 -17.21 4.68 9.61
CA ASP A 203 -16.58 4.48 8.30
C ASP A 203 -15.86 3.12 8.28
N PRO A 204 -16.38 2.11 7.55
CA PRO A 204 -15.79 0.78 7.54
C PRO A 204 -14.35 0.75 7.04
N TYR A 205 -13.99 1.63 6.10
CA TYR A 205 -12.63 1.69 5.58
C TYR A 205 -11.64 2.19 6.64
N LEU A 206 -12.02 3.20 7.42
CA LEU A 206 -11.19 3.72 8.51
C LEU A 206 -11.08 2.72 9.66
N ILE A 207 -12.17 2.00 9.99
CA ILE A 207 -12.13 0.90 10.97
C ILE A 207 -11.15 -0.17 10.50
N TYR A 208 -11.28 -0.64 9.27
CA TYR A 208 -10.40 -1.63 8.68
C TYR A 208 -8.92 -1.20 8.69
N SER A 209 -8.61 0.00 8.20
CA SER A 209 -7.23 0.47 8.12
C SER A 209 -6.64 0.78 9.51
N GLY A 210 -7.43 1.37 10.39
CA GLY A 210 -7.05 1.65 11.77
C GLY A 210 -6.80 0.38 12.58
N SER A 211 -7.70 -0.60 12.50
CA SER A 211 -7.54 -1.90 13.16
C SER A 211 -6.30 -2.65 12.65
N THR A 212 -6.08 -2.67 11.33
CA THR A 212 -4.91 -3.33 10.73
C THR A 212 -3.61 -2.69 11.22
N ASN A 213 -3.50 -1.36 11.16
CA ASN A 213 -2.29 -0.67 11.62
C ASN A 213 -2.08 -0.80 13.13
N THR A 214 -3.15 -0.80 13.91
CA THR A 214 -3.08 -1.02 15.36
C THR A 214 -2.59 -2.45 15.67
N ALA A 215 -3.07 -3.45 14.92
CA ALA A 215 -2.58 -4.82 15.03
C ALA A 215 -1.08 -4.91 14.71
N TYR A 216 -0.61 -4.25 13.65
CA TYR A 216 0.83 -4.14 13.33
C TYR A 216 1.64 -3.54 14.48
N MET A 217 1.16 -2.45 15.09
CA MET A 217 1.86 -1.80 16.20
C MET A 217 1.95 -2.68 17.44
N TYR A 218 0.88 -3.40 17.79
CA TYR A 218 0.90 -4.36 18.89
C TYR A 218 1.75 -5.58 18.58
N TYR A 219 1.76 -6.05 17.33
CA TYR A 219 2.68 -7.10 16.89
C TYR A 219 4.15 -6.69 17.10
N LEU A 220 4.54 -5.45 16.74
CA LEU A 220 5.88 -4.92 16.99
C LEU A 220 6.24 -4.85 18.48
N LYS A 221 5.25 -4.58 19.33
CA LYS A 221 5.40 -4.58 20.78
C LYS A 221 5.42 -5.98 21.40
N SER A 222 5.31 -7.03 20.58
CA SER A 222 5.17 -8.43 21.00
C SER A 222 3.91 -8.69 21.85
N ASP A 223 2.93 -7.79 21.83
CA ASP A 223 1.60 -8.01 22.43
C ASP A 223 0.68 -8.68 21.40
N TYR A 224 0.94 -9.96 21.16
CA TYR A 224 0.24 -10.71 20.13
C TYR A 224 -1.24 -10.96 20.46
N ASN A 225 -1.60 -11.01 21.74
CA ASN A 225 -2.99 -11.16 22.13
C ASN A 225 -3.83 -9.92 21.83
N THR A 226 -3.28 -8.73 22.06
CA THR A 226 -3.95 -7.48 21.67
C THR A 226 -3.93 -7.32 20.15
N ALA A 227 -2.81 -7.64 19.48
CA ALA A 227 -2.74 -7.64 18.01
C ALA A 227 -3.82 -8.55 17.40
N LEU A 228 -4.06 -9.74 17.99
CA LEU A 228 -5.10 -10.67 17.55
C LEU A 228 -6.50 -10.05 17.56
N LYS A 229 -6.85 -9.31 18.61
CA LYS A 229 -8.17 -8.66 18.70
C LYS A 229 -8.39 -7.66 17.55
N TYR A 230 -7.40 -6.82 17.31
CA TYR A 230 -7.48 -5.81 16.25
C TYR A 230 -7.49 -6.43 14.85
N ILE A 231 -6.70 -7.48 14.61
CA ILE A 231 -6.69 -8.11 13.27
C ILE A 231 -7.98 -8.89 13.00
N GLN A 232 -8.63 -9.44 14.04
CA GLN A 232 -9.95 -10.06 13.94
C GLN A 232 -11.02 -9.06 13.51
N GLU A 233 -10.99 -7.85 14.08
CA GLU A 233 -11.90 -6.78 13.69
C GLU A 233 -11.63 -6.29 12.28
N ALA A 234 -10.35 -6.17 11.91
CA ALA A 234 -9.96 -5.83 10.54
C ALA A 234 -10.48 -6.87 9.53
N GLU A 235 -10.29 -8.17 9.80
CA GLU A 235 -10.81 -9.24 8.94
C GLU A 235 -12.35 -9.19 8.85
N PHE A 236 -13.03 -9.08 9.98
CA PHE A 236 -14.49 -8.99 10.00
C PHE A 236 -14.99 -7.81 9.15
N THR A 237 -14.44 -6.61 9.39
CA THR A 237 -14.85 -5.40 8.67
C THR A 237 -14.55 -5.52 7.17
N MET A 238 -13.38 -6.07 6.82
CA MET A 238 -12.94 -6.30 5.46
C MET A 238 -13.89 -7.24 4.71
N VAL A 239 -14.25 -8.37 5.32
CA VAL A 239 -15.12 -9.38 4.71
C VAL A 239 -16.55 -8.86 4.57
N GLN A 240 -17.09 -8.16 5.58
CA GLN A 240 -18.44 -7.60 5.53
C GLN A 240 -18.62 -6.52 4.46
N ASN A 241 -17.54 -5.81 4.08
CA ASN A 241 -17.59 -4.73 3.11
C ASN A 241 -16.87 -5.09 1.79
N ASP A 242 -16.47 -6.34 1.63
CA ASP A 242 -15.84 -6.89 0.43
C ASP A 242 -14.66 -6.03 -0.07
N PHE A 243 -13.76 -5.65 0.83
CA PHE A 243 -12.59 -4.84 0.45
C PHE A 243 -11.60 -5.66 -0.37
N TYR A 244 -11.11 -5.05 -1.45
CA TYR A 244 -10.32 -5.73 -2.49
C TYR A 244 -9.00 -6.32 -1.99
N ASP A 245 -8.19 -5.58 -1.22
CA ASP A 245 -6.87 -6.06 -0.77
C ASP A 245 -6.95 -6.75 0.60
N GLN A 246 -7.32 -8.02 0.55
CA GLN A 246 -7.43 -8.85 1.75
C GLN A 246 -6.11 -9.51 2.14
N SER A 247 -5.16 -9.59 1.21
CA SER A 247 -3.94 -10.39 1.37
C SER A 247 -3.05 -9.91 2.53
N ASN A 248 -3.00 -8.61 2.80
CA ASN A 248 -2.20 -8.07 3.88
C ASN A 248 -2.78 -8.38 5.27
N VAL A 249 -4.10 -8.37 5.43
CA VAL A 249 -4.76 -8.76 6.69
C VAL A 249 -4.50 -10.24 6.95
N TYR A 250 -4.73 -11.10 5.95
CA TYR A 250 -4.48 -12.53 6.11
C TYR A 250 -3.01 -12.84 6.40
N ASN A 251 -2.08 -12.13 5.75
CA ASN A 251 -0.67 -12.27 6.03
C ASN A 251 -0.30 -11.90 7.48
N LEU A 252 -0.72 -10.72 7.95
CA LEU A 252 -0.49 -10.31 9.33
C LEU A 252 -1.15 -11.25 10.33
N TYR A 253 -2.36 -11.69 10.04
CA TYR A 253 -3.09 -12.63 10.90
C TYR A 253 -2.31 -13.95 11.03
N GLY A 254 -1.78 -14.48 9.93
CA GLY A 254 -0.92 -15.65 9.93
C GLY A 254 0.29 -15.46 10.86
N TYR A 255 1.01 -14.36 10.74
CA TYR A 255 2.15 -14.07 11.63
C TYR A 255 1.76 -13.93 13.10
N ILE A 256 0.63 -13.27 13.41
CA ILE A 256 0.15 -13.14 14.80
C ILE A 256 -0.16 -14.52 15.39
N LEU A 257 -0.87 -15.36 14.65
CA LEU A 257 -1.23 -16.72 15.09
C LEU A 257 0.02 -17.60 15.30
N HIS A 258 0.97 -17.53 14.39
CA HIS A 258 2.25 -18.23 14.52
C HIS A 258 2.99 -17.78 15.81
N LYS A 259 3.06 -16.49 16.12
CA LYS A 259 3.65 -16.01 17.37
C LYS A 259 2.86 -16.41 18.63
N LEU A 260 1.62 -16.83 18.47
CA LEU A 260 0.80 -17.43 19.54
C LEU A 260 0.86 -18.97 19.57
N ASN A 261 1.77 -19.60 18.83
CA ASN A 261 1.93 -21.05 18.67
C ASN A 261 0.66 -21.75 18.13
N LYS A 262 -0.07 -21.08 17.26
CA LYS A 262 -1.28 -21.58 16.58
C LYS A 262 -0.98 -21.84 15.09
N ASP A 263 0.00 -22.69 14.83
CA ASP A 263 0.59 -22.87 13.50
C ASP A 263 -0.40 -23.39 12.46
N ASP A 264 -1.31 -24.31 12.83
CA ASP A 264 -2.32 -24.82 11.91
C ASP A 264 -3.29 -23.70 11.45
N GLU A 265 -3.71 -22.84 12.37
CA GLU A 265 -4.54 -21.66 12.05
C GLU A 265 -3.72 -20.68 11.19
N ALA A 266 -2.46 -20.42 11.53
CA ALA A 266 -1.56 -19.53 10.80
C ALA A 266 -1.36 -19.98 9.34
N LEU A 267 -1.11 -21.28 9.12
CA LEU A 267 -1.01 -21.86 7.77
C LEU A 267 -2.30 -21.67 6.97
N GLY A 268 -3.47 -21.74 7.62
CA GLY A 268 -4.74 -21.45 7.01
C GLY A 268 -4.85 -20.01 6.49
N PHE A 269 -4.42 -19.03 7.27
CA PHE A 269 -4.42 -17.63 6.88
C PHE A 269 -3.37 -17.29 5.81
N PHE A 270 -2.16 -17.83 5.90
CA PHE A 270 -1.19 -17.69 4.82
C PHE A 270 -1.72 -18.27 3.51
N ARG A 271 -2.44 -19.42 3.54
CA ARG A 271 -3.07 -19.99 2.35
C ARG A 271 -4.12 -19.04 1.76
N LYS A 272 -5.00 -18.48 2.58
CA LYS A 272 -5.96 -17.45 2.12
C LYS A 272 -5.26 -16.29 1.40
N ALA A 273 -4.12 -15.81 1.93
CA ALA A 273 -3.34 -14.75 1.28
C ALA A 273 -2.72 -15.22 -0.05
N LEU A 274 -2.24 -16.47 -0.13
CA LEU A 274 -1.67 -17.06 -1.35
C LEU A 274 -2.71 -17.31 -2.43
N ASP A 275 -3.95 -17.62 -2.07
CA ASP A 275 -5.07 -17.78 -3.02
C ASP A 275 -5.40 -16.47 -3.74
N LEU A 276 -5.01 -15.34 -3.19
CA LEU A 276 -5.16 -13.99 -3.78
C LEU A 276 -3.97 -13.55 -4.65
N LYS A 277 -3.06 -14.44 -5.04
CA LYS A 277 -1.82 -14.12 -5.77
C LYS A 277 -2.01 -13.32 -7.06
N GLU A 278 -3.14 -13.46 -7.73
CA GLU A 278 -3.46 -12.74 -8.97
C GLU A 278 -4.14 -11.38 -8.73
N GLN A 279 -4.71 -11.16 -7.54
CA GLN A 279 -5.54 -10.01 -7.22
C GLN A 279 -5.02 -9.22 -6.01
N GLY A 280 -4.31 -9.89 -5.11
CA GLY A 280 -3.83 -9.32 -3.87
C GLY A 280 -2.56 -8.48 -4.03
N ASN A 281 -2.19 -7.85 -2.95
CA ASN A 281 -0.92 -7.17 -2.86
C ASN A 281 0.23 -8.17 -2.99
N ILE A 282 1.00 -8.04 -4.06
CA ILE A 282 2.07 -8.97 -4.39
C ILE A 282 3.08 -9.15 -3.25
N SER A 283 3.36 -8.08 -2.55
CA SER A 283 4.22 -8.14 -1.41
C SER A 283 3.60 -9.01 -0.30
N SER A 284 2.29 -8.93 0.09
CA SER A 284 1.60 -9.78 1.10
C SER A 284 1.69 -11.23 0.70
N VAL A 285 1.48 -11.48 -0.57
CA VAL A 285 1.60 -12.82 -1.13
C VAL A 285 3.02 -13.36 -0.95
N MET A 286 4.05 -12.57 -1.29
CA MET A 286 5.46 -13.00 -1.13
C MET A 286 5.83 -13.30 0.32
N ASN A 287 5.42 -12.44 1.26
CA ASN A 287 5.65 -12.71 2.69
C ASN A 287 4.85 -13.91 3.19
N SER A 288 3.70 -14.20 2.57
CA SER A 288 2.93 -15.39 2.95
C SER A 288 3.65 -16.67 2.52
N TYR A 289 4.38 -16.68 1.39
CA TYR A 289 5.28 -17.78 1.06
C TYR A 289 6.39 -17.94 2.10
N LEU A 290 6.99 -16.82 2.54
CA LEU A 290 8.04 -16.84 3.57
C LEU A 290 7.50 -17.34 4.93
N GLY A 291 6.39 -16.77 5.41
CA GLY A 291 5.80 -17.16 6.69
C GLY A 291 5.32 -18.61 6.70
N TYR A 292 4.71 -19.06 5.59
CA TYR A 292 4.31 -20.45 5.44
C TYR A 292 5.52 -21.39 5.49
N ALA A 293 6.58 -21.09 4.75
CA ALA A 293 7.80 -21.88 4.71
C ALA A 293 8.53 -21.88 6.08
N GLU A 294 8.53 -20.75 6.80
CA GLU A 294 9.12 -20.66 8.14
C GLU A 294 8.47 -21.65 9.11
N ILE A 295 7.15 -21.73 9.16
CA ILE A 295 6.42 -22.72 9.96
C ILE A 295 6.80 -24.15 9.54
N LEU A 296 6.83 -24.44 8.24
CA LEU A 296 7.21 -25.77 7.75
C LEU A 296 8.63 -26.16 8.16
N MET A 297 9.58 -25.21 8.12
CA MET A 297 10.97 -25.44 8.56
C MET A 297 11.04 -25.71 10.06
N GLU A 298 10.34 -24.95 10.89
CA GLU A 298 10.28 -25.18 12.35
C GLU A 298 9.71 -26.57 12.69
N HIS A 299 8.82 -27.09 11.85
CA HIS A 299 8.30 -28.46 11.98
C HIS A 299 9.10 -29.51 11.19
N HIS A 300 10.33 -29.17 10.73
CA HIS A 300 11.23 -30.08 9.99
C HIS A 300 10.62 -30.63 8.68
N GLN A 301 9.65 -29.94 8.08
CA GLN A 301 9.02 -30.34 6.82
C GLN A 301 9.73 -29.67 5.63
N TYR A 302 11.04 -29.91 5.50
CA TYR A 302 11.92 -29.19 4.57
C TYR A 302 11.52 -29.35 3.11
N ASP A 303 11.11 -30.53 2.65
CA ASP A 303 10.64 -30.72 1.26
C ASP A 303 9.47 -29.79 0.88
N ARG A 304 8.53 -29.66 1.81
CA ARG A 304 7.37 -28.78 1.61
C ARG A 304 7.77 -27.30 1.66
N ALA A 305 8.68 -26.94 2.57
CA ALA A 305 9.22 -25.59 2.67
C ALA A 305 9.96 -25.19 1.37
N VAL A 306 10.81 -26.09 0.85
CA VAL A 306 11.50 -25.92 -0.43
C VAL A 306 10.51 -25.70 -1.58
N TRP A 307 9.43 -26.49 -1.64
CA TRP A 307 8.40 -26.31 -2.66
C TRP A 307 7.73 -24.93 -2.59
N MET A 308 7.36 -24.49 -1.38
CA MET A 308 6.75 -23.19 -1.14
C MET A 308 7.68 -22.04 -1.54
N LEU A 309 8.94 -22.10 -1.10
CA LEU A 309 9.93 -21.06 -1.41
C LEU A 309 10.23 -20.96 -2.91
N LYS A 310 10.32 -22.10 -3.60
CA LYS A 310 10.51 -22.12 -5.07
C LYS A 310 9.31 -21.54 -5.80
N ALA A 311 8.09 -21.82 -5.36
CA ALA A 311 6.88 -21.21 -5.94
C ALA A 311 6.87 -19.68 -5.76
N GLY A 312 7.27 -19.18 -4.58
CA GLY A 312 7.43 -17.75 -4.35
C GLY A 312 8.51 -17.11 -5.20
N ILE A 313 9.65 -17.78 -5.38
CA ILE A 313 10.75 -17.31 -6.27
C ILE A 313 10.25 -17.21 -7.71
N GLU A 314 9.57 -18.22 -8.23
CA GLU A 314 9.00 -18.20 -9.58
C GLU A 314 8.05 -17.01 -9.77
N LEU A 315 7.12 -16.81 -8.83
CA LEU A 315 6.21 -15.67 -8.88
C LEU A 315 6.97 -14.34 -8.83
N SER A 316 8.07 -14.25 -8.07
CA SER A 316 8.89 -13.03 -7.98
C SER A 316 9.57 -12.68 -9.30
N TYR A 317 9.93 -13.67 -10.13
CA TYR A 317 10.44 -13.44 -11.49
C TYR A 317 9.34 -12.92 -12.42
N GLN A 318 8.15 -13.53 -12.37
CA GLN A 318 7.00 -13.10 -13.18
C GLN A 318 6.59 -11.65 -12.89
N GLN A 319 6.73 -11.23 -11.64
CA GLN A 319 6.36 -9.88 -11.18
C GLN A 319 7.54 -8.89 -11.18
N ALA A 320 8.71 -9.29 -11.69
CA ALA A 320 9.94 -8.49 -11.71
C ALA A 320 10.32 -7.91 -10.32
N ASN A 321 10.04 -8.65 -9.24
CA ASN A 321 10.22 -8.19 -7.87
C ASN A 321 11.50 -8.73 -7.23
N ALA A 322 12.62 -8.05 -7.50
CA ALA A 322 13.95 -8.48 -7.08
C ALA A 322 14.14 -8.47 -5.55
N ILE A 323 13.47 -7.57 -4.83
CA ILE A 323 13.62 -7.46 -3.36
C ILE A 323 13.12 -8.73 -2.67
N TYR A 324 11.88 -9.15 -2.98
CA TYR A 324 11.33 -10.37 -2.38
C TYR A 324 12.00 -11.64 -2.89
N ARG A 325 12.53 -11.62 -4.13
CA ARG A 325 13.31 -12.73 -4.64
C ARG A 325 14.58 -12.94 -3.82
N SER A 326 15.24 -11.87 -3.44
CA SER A 326 16.41 -11.92 -2.53
C SER A 326 16.04 -12.58 -1.19
N ASP A 327 14.95 -12.16 -0.55
CA ASP A 327 14.52 -12.73 0.73
C ASP A 327 14.13 -14.22 0.61
N LEU A 328 13.42 -14.59 -0.45
CA LEU A 328 13.05 -15.99 -0.72
C LEU A 328 14.26 -16.88 -1.01
N LEU A 329 15.25 -16.37 -1.76
CA LEU A 329 16.50 -17.08 -2.02
C LEU A 329 17.30 -17.31 -0.73
N GLN A 330 17.35 -16.32 0.15
CA GLN A 330 17.98 -16.43 1.47
C GLN A 330 17.27 -17.49 2.31
N ALA A 331 15.94 -17.46 2.36
CA ALA A 331 15.15 -18.45 3.11
C ALA A 331 15.34 -19.86 2.54
N LEU A 332 15.41 -20.01 1.21
CA LEU A 332 15.64 -21.30 0.56
C LEU A 332 17.05 -21.86 0.83
N SER A 333 18.07 -20.98 0.84
CA SER A 333 19.44 -21.37 1.24
C SER A 333 19.45 -21.89 2.68
N ARG A 334 18.82 -21.18 3.61
CA ARG A 334 18.70 -21.60 5.01
C ARG A 334 17.93 -22.92 5.15
N CYS A 335 16.83 -23.08 4.40
CA CYS A 335 16.06 -24.33 4.43
C CYS A 335 16.90 -25.54 4.04
N TYR A 336 17.70 -25.44 2.97
CA TYR A 336 18.61 -26.50 2.56
C TYR A 336 19.77 -26.72 3.57
N GLU A 337 20.27 -25.66 4.21
CA GLU A 337 21.29 -25.76 5.24
C GLU A 337 20.77 -26.56 6.46
N GLU A 338 19.56 -26.23 6.94
CA GLU A 338 18.93 -26.93 8.06
C GLU A 338 18.57 -28.38 7.74
N ASP A 339 18.28 -28.71 6.47
CA ASP A 339 18.05 -30.05 5.95
C ASP A 339 19.37 -30.86 5.72
N GLY A 340 20.53 -30.22 5.89
CA GLY A 340 21.84 -30.81 5.66
C GLY A 340 22.28 -30.89 4.19
N MET A 341 21.54 -30.33 3.27
CA MET A 341 21.84 -30.28 1.81
C MET A 341 22.76 -29.11 1.48
N LEU A 342 24.04 -29.19 1.95
CA LEU A 342 24.98 -28.07 1.92
C LEU A 342 25.34 -27.57 0.49
N VAL A 343 25.31 -28.44 -0.51
CA VAL A 343 25.60 -28.06 -1.91
C VAL A 343 24.51 -27.14 -2.45
N GLU A 344 23.26 -27.52 -2.23
CA GLU A 344 22.08 -26.72 -2.60
C GLU A 344 22.03 -25.42 -1.81
N ALA A 345 22.30 -25.50 -0.51
CA ALA A 345 22.39 -24.30 0.35
C ALA A 345 23.38 -23.28 -0.20
N LEU A 346 24.60 -23.71 -0.53
CA LEU A 346 25.63 -22.83 -1.13
C LEU A 346 25.21 -22.28 -2.50
N LYS A 347 24.55 -23.10 -3.32
CA LYS A 347 24.02 -22.64 -4.62
C LYS A 347 23.04 -21.48 -4.46
N TYR A 348 22.05 -21.63 -3.58
CA TYR A 348 21.03 -20.58 -3.39
C TYR A 348 21.58 -19.39 -2.61
N HIS A 349 22.58 -19.58 -1.74
CA HIS A 349 23.30 -18.48 -1.11
C HIS A 349 24.02 -17.59 -2.12
N LYS A 350 24.69 -18.19 -3.11
CA LYS A 350 25.33 -17.42 -4.20
C LYS A 350 24.32 -16.65 -5.05
N LEU A 351 23.16 -17.25 -5.34
CA LEU A 351 22.10 -16.54 -6.05
C LEU A 351 21.55 -15.37 -5.24
N TYR A 352 21.35 -15.55 -3.93
CA TYR A 352 20.99 -14.48 -3.01
C TYR A 352 22.00 -13.32 -3.04
N GLN A 353 23.30 -13.62 -2.96
CA GLN A 353 24.36 -12.61 -3.04
C GLN A 353 24.31 -11.83 -4.37
N LEU A 354 24.18 -12.51 -5.49
CA LEU A 354 24.11 -11.88 -6.82
C LEU A 354 22.88 -10.93 -6.94
N GLU A 355 21.71 -11.35 -6.44
CA GLU A 355 20.52 -10.49 -6.43
C GLU A 355 20.72 -9.26 -5.52
N THR A 356 21.31 -9.47 -4.36
CA THR A 356 21.57 -8.39 -3.39
C THR A 356 22.57 -7.37 -3.95
N ASP A 357 23.67 -7.84 -4.56
CA ASP A 357 24.68 -6.98 -5.19
C ASP A 357 24.07 -6.18 -6.36
N SER A 358 23.19 -6.81 -7.15
CA SER A 358 22.46 -6.12 -8.23
C SER A 358 21.53 -5.01 -7.70
N LEU A 359 20.87 -5.24 -6.55
CA LEU A 359 20.01 -4.23 -5.93
C LEU A 359 20.81 -3.04 -5.40
N TYR A 360 21.99 -3.26 -4.81
CA TYR A 360 22.84 -2.18 -4.30
C TYR A 360 23.62 -1.42 -5.38
N ASN A 361 23.91 -2.04 -6.53
CA ASN A 361 24.62 -1.37 -7.63
C ASN A 361 23.68 -0.63 -8.60
N ALA A 362 22.37 -0.77 -8.43
CA ALA A 362 21.35 -0.05 -9.21
C ALA A 362 20.94 1.31 -8.58
N GLU A 363 21.41 1.60 -7.35
CA GLU A 363 21.29 2.89 -6.68
C GLU A 363 22.43 3.83 -7.03
#